data_7c51b52c1f266270295a52aaf3e6489d
#
_entry.id   7c51b52c1f266270295a52aaf3e6489d
#
_cell.length_a   1.000
_cell.length_b   1.000
_cell.length_c   1.000
_cell.angle_alpha   90.00
_cell.angle_beta   90.00
_cell.angle_gamma   90.00
#
_symmetry.space_group_name_H-M   'P 1'
#
loop_
_entity.id
_entity.type
_entity.pdbx_description
1 polymer ?
#
loop_
_entity_poly.entity_id
_entity_poly.type
_entity_poly.pdbx_seq_one_letter_code
_entity_poly.pdbx_strand_id
1 'polypeptide(L)'
;MMSEIIDRLNLWHYEDDDDREEGAGLFENGMEKNEGKFLLNIVTYKPQTMDDVQEICDRFLDGDAVILSLEQADGKNEERIVDFLSGAIYSQKGNIQKISNHIYAISPEDVGIFERKNTI
;
A
#
# COMPACT_ATOMS: atom_id res chain seq x y z
N MET A 1 -5.59 4.10 19.32
CA MET A 1 -5.80 4.14 17.89
C MET A 1 -4.71 3.45 17.11
N MET A 2 -3.47 3.78 17.37
CA MET A 2 -2.40 3.10 16.66
C MET A 2 -2.40 1.61 16.95
N SER A 3 -2.64 1.25 18.22
CA SER A 3 -2.63 -0.16 18.55
C SER A 3 -3.79 -0.88 17.89
N GLU A 4 -4.90 -0.20 17.72
CA GLU A 4 -6.02 -0.81 17.04
C GLU A 4 -5.70 -1.10 15.60
N ILE A 5 -4.99 -0.18 14.97
CA ILE A 5 -4.63 -0.37 13.59
C ILE A 5 -3.64 -1.50 13.45
N ILE A 6 -2.70 -1.58 14.36
CA ILE A 6 -1.74 -2.68 14.33
C ILE A 6 -2.43 -4.00 14.56
N ASP A 7 -3.34 -4.03 15.52
CA ASP A 7 -4.10 -5.26 15.77
C ASP A 7 -4.90 -5.64 14.55
N ARG A 8 -5.49 -4.65 13.92
CA ARG A 8 -6.27 -4.91 12.75
C ARG A 8 -5.42 -5.42 11.61
N LEU A 9 -4.22 -4.88 11.45
CA LEU A 9 -3.32 -5.36 10.42
C LEU A 9 -2.95 -6.81 10.68
N ASN A 10 -2.66 -7.13 11.91
CA ASN A 10 -2.32 -8.49 12.26
C ASN A 10 -3.48 -9.43 12.02
N LEU A 11 -4.66 -9.02 12.43
CA LEU A 11 -5.84 -9.83 12.23
C LEU A 11 -6.13 -10.02 10.78
N TRP A 12 -6.02 -8.95 10.04
CA TRP A 12 -6.29 -8.99 8.63
C TRP A 12 -5.33 -9.96 7.95
N HIS A 13 -4.09 -9.88 8.33
CA HIS A 13 -3.06 -10.74 7.75
C HIS A 13 -3.36 -12.21 8.05
N TYR A 14 -3.77 -12.45 9.26
CA TYR A 14 -4.09 -13.80 9.69
C TYR A 14 -5.30 -14.34 8.95
N GLU A 15 -6.33 -13.54 8.85
CA GLU A 15 -7.53 -13.96 8.15
C GLU A 15 -7.26 -14.17 6.68
N ASP A 16 -6.41 -13.34 6.14
CA ASP A 16 -6.10 -13.45 4.74
C ASP A 16 -5.44 -14.77 4.44
N ASP A 17 -4.60 -15.23 5.34
CA ASP A 17 -3.97 -16.53 5.16
C ASP A 17 -5.01 -17.62 5.12
N ASP A 18 -5.94 -17.57 6.06
CA ASP A 18 -6.99 -18.56 6.10
C ASP A 18 -7.84 -18.53 4.86
N ASP A 19 -8.24 -17.33 4.47
CA ASP A 19 -9.04 -17.18 3.29
C ASP A 19 -8.31 -17.71 2.08
N ARG A 20 -7.06 -17.47 2.01
CA ARG A 20 -6.29 -17.91 0.88
C ARG A 20 -6.30 -19.40 0.77
N GLU A 21 -6.23 -20.06 1.88
CA GLU A 21 -6.23 -21.48 1.85
C GLU A 21 -7.54 -22.03 1.37
N GLU A 22 -8.62 -21.45 1.85
CA GLU A 22 -9.91 -21.92 1.45
C GLU A 22 -10.28 -21.48 0.09
N GLY A 23 -10.19 -20.19 -0.08
CA GLY A 23 -10.54 -19.65 -1.35
C GLY A 23 -9.54 -20.04 -2.38
N ALA A 24 -8.46 -20.60 -1.91
CA ALA A 24 -7.38 -20.92 -2.77
C ALA A 24 -7.81 -21.77 -3.93
N GLY A 25 -8.71 -22.66 -3.67
CA GLY A 25 -9.15 -23.49 -4.73
C GLY A 25 -9.54 -22.66 -5.93
N LEU A 26 -10.32 -21.67 -5.68
CA LEU A 26 -10.76 -20.82 -6.74
C LEU A 26 -9.72 -19.86 -7.19
N PHE A 27 -9.18 -19.19 -6.22
CA PHE A 27 -8.29 -18.14 -6.54
C PHE A 27 -6.99 -18.64 -7.07
N GLU A 28 -6.59 -19.76 -6.57
CA GLU A 28 -5.40 -20.38 -7.01
C GLU A 28 -5.39 -20.69 -8.45
N ASN A 29 -6.53 -21.05 -8.97
CA ASN A 29 -6.56 -21.32 -10.38
C ASN A 29 -6.02 -20.15 -11.16
N GLY A 30 -6.41 -18.97 -10.75
CA GLY A 30 -5.91 -17.79 -11.40
C GLY A 30 -4.45 -17.60 -11.12
N MET A 31 -4.08 -17.85 -9.90
CA MET A 31 -2.70 -17.66 -9.53
C MET A 31 -1.80 -18.66 -10.21
N GLU A 32 -2.26 -19.87 -10.27
CA GLU A 32 -1.48 -20.89 -10.92
C GLU A 32 -1.28 -20.60 -12.38
N LYS A 33 -2.27 -20.04 -12.99
CA LYS A 33 -2.13 -19.69 -14.38
C LYS A 33 -1.05 -18.66 -14.55
N ASN A 34 -0.78 -17.93 -13.52
CA ASN A 34 0.25 -16.93 -13.55
C ASN A 34 1.50 -17.39 -12.85
N GLU A 35 1.59 -18.68 -12.67
CA GLU A 35 2.70 -19.25 -12.00
C GLU A 35 3.99 -18.79 -12.64
N GLY A 36 4.93 -18.37 -11.84
CA GLY A 36 6.17 -17.86 -12.36
C GLY A 36 6.09 -16.43 -12.82
N LYS A 37 4.92 -15.86 -12.81
CA LYS A 37 4.74 -14.47 -13.17
C LYS A 37 4.47 -13.67 -11.95
N PHE A 38 5.04 -12.48 -11.94
CA PHE A 38 4.80 -11.57 -10.85
C PHE A 38 3.66 -10.64 -11.25
N LEU A 39 2.62 -10.64 -10.45
CA LEU A 39 1.49 -9.77 -10.71
C LEU A 39 1.51 -8.63 -9.73
N LEU A 40 1.62 -7.44 -10.25
CA LEU A 40 1.61 -6.25 -9.42
C LEU A 40 0.52 -5.33 -9.92
N ASN A 41 -0.36 -4.96 -9.03
CA ASN A 41 -1.36 -3.96 -9.35
C ASN A 41 -0.88 -2.63 -8.83
N ILE A 42 -1.12 -1.60 -9.60
CA ILE A 42 -0.82 -0.24 -9.19
C ILE A 42 -2.14 0.49 -9.06
N VAL A 43 -2.42 0.98 -7.87
CA VAL A 43 -3.68 1.62 -7.57
C VAL A 43 -3.41 3.09 -7.27
N THR A 44 -4.25 3.98 -7.77
CA THR A 44 -4.05 5.40 -7.51
C THR A 44 -5.14 5.90 -6.59
N TYR A 45 -4.76 6.80 -5.68
CA TYR A 45 -5.67 7.41 -4.73
C TYR A 45 -5.45 8.90 -4.66
N LYS A 46 -6.53 9.63 -4.45
CA LYS A 46 -6.46 11.07 -4.27
C LYS A 46 -7.22 11.46 -3.01
N PRO A 47 -6.71 11.09 -1.84
CA PRO A 47 -7.45 11.36 -0.61
C PRO A 47 -7.40 12.82 -0.23
N GLN A 48 -8.43 13.28 0.43
CA GLN A 48 -8.47 14.64 0.95
C GLN A 48 -8.29 14.68 2.45
N THR A 49 -8.69 13.61 3.13
CA THR A 49 -8.61 13.55 4.58
C THR A 49 -8.14 12.16 4.98
N MET A 50 -8.11 11.94 6.29
CA MET A 50 -7.70 10.64 6.82
C MET A 50 -8.72 9.54 6.56
N ASP A 51 -9.87 9.88 6.06
CA ASP A 51 -10.94 8.88 5.89
C ASP A 51 -10.54 7.74 4.96
N ASP A 52 -9.71 8.03 3.97
CA ASP A 52 -9.34 7.02 3.00
C ASP A 52 -8.06 6.28 3.34
N VAL A 53 -7.43 6.63 4.44
CA VAL A 53 -6.10 6.10 4.74
C VAL A 53 -6.13 4.60 4.97
N GLN A 54 -7.19 4.12 5.60
CA GLN A 54 -7.27 2.72 5.88
C GLN A 54 -7.35 1.87 4.61
N GLU A 55 -8.12 2.36 3.66
CA GLU A 55 -8.23 1.64 2.41
C GLU A 55 -6.90 1.60 1.68
N ILE A 56 -6.15 2.68 1.77
CA ILE A 56 -4.82 2.73 1.17
C ILE A 56 -3.91 1.70 1.83
N CYS A 57 -3.98 1.61 3.15
CA CYS A 57 -3.20 0.61 3.86
C CYS A 57 -3.60 -0.79 3.44
N ASP A 58 -4.89 -1.02 3.27
CA ASP A 58 -5.36 -2.33 2.87
C ASP A 58 -4.82 -2.71 1.49
N ARG A 59 -4.77 -1.76 0.58
CA ARG A 59 -4.21 -2.04 -0.74
C ARG A 59 -2.74 -2.40 -0.63
N PHE A 60 -2.03 -1.65 0.19
CA PHE A 60 -0.61 -1.93 0.39
C PHE A 60 -0.41 -3.33 0.98
N LEU A 61 -1.24 -3.69 1.94
CA LEU A 61 -1.10 -5.00 2.58
C LEU A 61 -1.49 -6.13 1.65
N ASP A 62 -2.31 -5.85 0.66
CA ASP A 62 -2.65 -6.85 -0.35
C ASP A 62 -1.51 -7.08 -1.32
N GLY A 63 -0.46 -6.28 -1.24
CA GLY A 63 0.66 -6.42 -2.14
C GLY A 63 0.62 -5.48 -3.32
N ASP A 64 -0.31 -4.54 -3.30
CA ASP A 64 -0.42 -3.57 -4.40
C ASP A 64 0.52 -2.40 -4.18
N ALA A 65 0.95 -1.80 -5.26
CA ALA A 65 1.64 -0.53 -5.18
C ALA A 65 0.61 0.58 -5.28
N VAL A 66 0.88 1.70 -4.65
CA VAL A 66 -0.07 2.81 -4.61
C VAL A 66 0.63 4.09 -5.04
N ILE A 67 -0.01 4.81 -5.94
CA ILE A 67 0.41 6.15 -6.28
C ILE A 67 -0.58 7.08 -5.59
N LEU A 68 -0.05 7.95 -4.77
CA LEU A 68 -0.85 8.77 -3.88
C LEU A 68 -0.72 10.23 -4.29
N SER A 69 -1.83 10.85 -4.67
CA SER A 69 -1.82 12.26 -4.97
C SER A 69 -2.51 13.02 -3.85
N LEU A 70 -1.79 13.91 -3.22
CA LEU A 70 -2.33 14.68 -2.10
C LEU A 70 -2.61 16.11 -2.48
N GLU A 71 -2.77 16.35 -3.78
CA GLU A 71 -3.02 17.70 -4.25
C GLU A 71 -4.33 18.25 -3.75
N GLN A 72 -5.28 17.39 -3.45
CA GLN A 72 -6.59 17.84 -2.99
C GLN A 72 -6.70 17.94 -1.48
N ALA A 73 -5.68 17.50 -0.76
CA ALA A 73 -5.66 17.59 0.68
C ALA A 73 -5.05 18.93 1.07
N ASP A 74 -5.54 19.54 2.15
CA ASP A 74 -4.86 20.72 2.62
C ASP A 74 -3.57 20.31 3.30
N GLY A 75 -2.73 21.29 3.61
CA GLY A 75 -1.39 20.99 4.11
C GLY A 75 -1.41 20.18 5.39
N LYS A 76 -2.38 20.43 6.24
CA LYS A 76 -2.46 19.75 7.51
C LYS A 76 -2.87 18.30 7.31
N ASN A 77 -3.84 18.08 6.45
CA ASN A 77 -4.26 16.71 6.16
C ASN A 77 -3.18 15.95 5.41
N GLU A 78 -2.51 16.63 4.50
CA GLU A 78 -1.43 15.97 3.78
C GLU A 78 -0.37 15.47 4.73
N GLU A 79 0.01 16.31 5.69
CA GLU A 79 1.03 15.95 6.64
C GLU A 79 0.60 14.76 7.48
N ARG A 80 -0.64 14.78 7.92
CA ARG A 80 -1.15 13.70 8.76
C ARG A 80 -1.22 12.39 8.00
N ILE A 81 -1.66 12.46 6.75
CA ILE A 81 -1.75 11.26 5.93
C ILE A 81 -0.37 10.68 5.69
N VAL A 82 0.58 11.52 5.35
CA VAL A 82 1.93 11.03 5.07
C VAL A 82 2.57 10.44 6.33
N ASP A 83 2.39 11.10 7.46
CA ASP A 83 2.96 10.61 8.71
C ASP A 83 2.40 9.25 9.05
N PHE A 84 1.09 9.10 8.95
CA PHE A 84 0.46 7.84 9.29
C PHE A 84 0.91 6.74 8.34
N LEU A 85 0.86 7.02 7.05
CA LEU A 85 1.22 6.00 6.07
C LEU A 85 2.69 5.63 6.17
N SER A 86 3.54 6.61 6.43
CA SER A 86 4.96 6.32 6.57
C SER A 86 5.20 5.33 7.70
N GLY A 87 4.53 5.53 8.82
CA GLY A 87 4.69 4.61 9.94
C GLY A 87 4.17 3.23 9.64
N ALA A 88 2.98 3.17 9.03
CA ALA A 88 2.38 1.87 8.72
C ALA A 88 3.23 1.11 7.71
N ILE A 89 3.69 1.81 6.69
CA ILE A 89 4.46 1.18 5.64
C ILE A 89 5.82 0.76 6.14
N TYR A 90 6.43 1.61 6.94
CA TYR A 90 7.73 1.28 7.51
C TYR A 90 7.64 0.04 8.40
N SER A 91 6.57 -0.08 9.16
CA SER A 91 6.42 -1.23 10.06
C SER A 91 6.31 -2.53 9.29
N GLN A 92 5.90 -2.48 8.04
CA GLN A 92 5.77 -3.65 7.19
C GLN A 92 6.94 -3.76 6.21
N LYS A 93 7.95 -2.95 6.41
CA LYS A 93 9.15 -2.96 5.58
C LYS A 93 8.87 -2.60 4.13
N GLY A 94 7.81 -1.86 3.92
CA GLY A 94 7.51 -1.39 2.58
C GLY A 94 8.28 -0.14 2.25
N ASN A 95 7.98 0.42 1.10
CA ASN A 95 8.66 1.61 0.60
C ASN A 95 7.67 2.72 0.39
N ILE A 96 8.06 3.93 0.76
CA ILE A 96 7.27 5.12 0.44
C ILE A 96 8.24 6.21 0.05
N GLN A 97 7.93 6.88 -1.05
CA GLN A 97 8.83 7.88 -1.57
C GLN A 97 8.05 9.02 -2.21
N LYS A 98 8.45 10.23 -1.90
CA LYS A 98 7.84 11.39 -2.53
C LYS A 98 8.49 11.56 -3.90
N ILE A 99 7.70 11.53 -4.95
CA ILE A 99 8.24 11.59 -6.29
C ILE A 99 8.01 12.97 -6.93
N SER A 100 7.13 13.75 -6.36
CA SER A 100 6.90 15.09 -6.85
C SER A 100 6.10 15.82 -5.77
N ASN A 101 5.81 17.10 -5.98
CA ASN A 101 4.99 17.82 -5.03
C ASN A 101 3.67 17.09 -4.86
N HIS A 102 3.36 16.77 -3.62
CA HIS A 102 2.09 16.14 -3.26
C HIS A 102 1.88 14.75 -3.86
N ILE A 103 2.89 14.17 -4.51
CA ILE A 103 2.76 12.86 -5.13
C ILE A 103 3.73 11.89 -4.47
N TYR A 104 3.20 10.75 -4.04
CA TYR A 104 3.98 9.74 -3.34
C TYR A 104 3.77 8.39 -3.97
N ALA A 105 4.80 7.57 -3.95
CA ALA A 105 4.72 6.19 -4.41
C ALA A 105 4.92 5.27 -3.22
N ILE A 106 4.11 4.25 -3.14
CA ILE A 106 4.16 3.27 -2.06
C ILE A 106 4.23 1.88 -2.67
N SER A 107 5.07 1.04 -2.13
CA SER A 107 5.17 -0.32 -2.65
C SER A 107 5.52 -1.30 -1.54
N PRO A 108 5.21 -2.59 -1.74
CA PRO A 108 5.60 -3.60 -0.75
C PRO A 108 7.10 -3.82 -0.74
N GLU A 109 7.53 -4.59 0.21
CA GLU A 109 8.95 -4.78 0.47
C GLU A 109 9.71 -5.27 -0.75
N ASP A 110 9.11 -6.18 -1.48
CA ASP A 110 9.80 -6.80 -2.62
C ASP A 110 9.66 -6.01 -3.92
N VAL A 111 9.07 -4.84 -3.86
CA VAL A 111 8.94 -3.99 -5.04
C VAL A 111 9.65 -2.67 -4.73
N GLY A 112 10.81 -2.48 -5.31
CA GLY A 112 11.59 -1.28 -5.05
C GLY A 112 11.08 -0.08 -5.79
N ILE A 113 11.37 1.08 -5.24
CA ILE A 113 11.08 2.35 -5.90
C ILE A 113 12.41 3.02 -6.15
N PHE A 114 12.72 3.27 -7.41
CA PHE A 114 14.00 3.84 -7.76
C PHE A 114 13.82 5.14 -8.51
N GLU A 115 14.50 6.14 -8.04
CA GLU A 115 14.43 7.44 -8.68
C GLU A 115 15.62 7.56 -9.62
N ARG A 116 15.35 7.91 -10.86
CA ARG A 116 16.41 8.12 -11.82
C ARG A 116 16.59 9.60 -12.02
N LYS A 117 17.79 10.05 -11.75
CA LYS A 117 18.06 11.46 -11.91
C LYS A 117 18.36 11.76 -13.35
N ASN A 118 17.86 12.88 -13.79
CA ASN A 118 18.12 13.34 -15.13
C ASN A 118 19.40 14.14 -15.06
N THR A 119 20.43 13.65 -15.69
CA THR A 119 21.73 14.27 -15.55
C THR A 119 22.10 15.18 -16.69
N ILE A 120 21.24 15.47 -17.54
CA ILE A 120 21.55 16.33 -18.67
C ILE A 120 21.50 17.78 -18.34
#